data_ce9b2b93df7549ea2a7203988304f876
#
_entry.id   ce9b2b93df7549ea2a7203988304f876
#
_cell.length_a   1.000
_cell.length_b   1.000
_cell.length_c   1.000
_cell.angle_alpha   90.00
_cell.angle_beta   90.00
_cell.angle_gamma   90.00
#
_symmetry.space_group_name_H-M   'P 1'
#
loop_
_entity.id
_entity.type
_entity.pdbx_description
1 polymer ?
#
loop_
_entity_poly.entity_id
_entity_poly.type
_entity_poly.pdbx_seq_one_letter_code
_entity_poly.pdbx_strand_id
1 'polypeptide(L)'
;MFGMDVSIIIVNYNTKKLTSDCINSIYEKTTGIRFEVIVVDNNSSDGSQDVFLKDSRIIFVETGENLGFGKANNKGVEIASGKYVFFLNSDTILVNNAVKLFYDYSELNSCKRIGAVGCLLENLDGENVHSYGFFPSIQSFVKGFFEAGYRRMLGKPQKAIGAEIFGVEQQVDYVTGADVFVSREIINKYGCFDPDFFMYYEDTEMQKRWVRNGVKNVIIKGPRIIHLEGCSTKNNKQVLNERKLYMGLRSQRIYFKKTETRLGFLIYRLVAWLNLLPILRFKYSFRQFCTISKIIFDNNPH
;
A
#
# COMPACT_ATOMS: atom_id res chain seq x y z
N MET A 1 9.23 -28.43 -1.08
CA MET A 1 9.05 -28.07 0.35
C MET A 1 9.60 -26.67 0.50
N PHE A 2 8.85 -25.73 1.06
CA PHE A 2 9.34 -24.35 1.25
C PHE A 2 10.43 -24.33 2.34
N GLY A 3 11.52 -23.60 2.10
CA GLY A 3 12.63 -23.46 3.05
C GLY A 3 12.26 -22.61 4.27
N MET A 4 11.48 -21.55 4.05
CA MET A 4 10.95 -20.64 5.05
C MET A 4 9.44 -20.66 5.10
N ASP A 5 8.86 -20.36 6.26
CA ASP A 5 7.42 -20.23 6.43
C ASP A 5 6.95 -18.87 5.92
N VAL A 6 7.69 -17.79 6.23
CA VAL A 6 7.36 -16.42 5.83
C VAL A 6 8.59 -15.69 5.29
N SER A 7 8.45 -14.99 4.15
CA SER A 7 9.39 -13.98 3.68
C SER A 7 8.78 -12.59 3.93
N ILE A 8 9.44 -11.80 4.76
CA ILE A 8 9.03 -10.42 5.07
C ILE A 8 9.79 -9.49 4.15
N ILE A 9 9.08 -8.74 3.30
CA ILE A 9 9.67 -7.84 2.31
C ILE A 9 9.44 -6.40 2.77
N ILE A 10 10.52 -5.64 2.88
CA ILE A 10 10.52 -4.24 3.29
C ILE A 10 11.20 -3.42 2.20
N VAL A 11 10.50 -2.44 1.64
CA VAL A 11 11.08 -1.47 0.70
C VAL A 11 11.64 -0.29 1.49
N ASN A 12 12.92 -0.04 1.36
CA ASN A 12 13.61 1.12 1.93
C ASN A 12 13.84 2.20 0.87
N TYR A 13 13.45 3.43 1.15
CA TYR A 13 13.80 4.60 0.34
C TYR A 13 14.02 5.82 1.23
N ASN A 14 15.29 6.11 1.57
CA ASN A 14 15.67 7.20 2.48
C ASN A 14 14.97 7.13 3.85
N THR A 15 14.81 5.92 4.38
CA THR A 15 14.15 5.64 5.67
C THR A 15 15.02 4.79 6.58
N LYS A 16 16.36 4.94 6.51
CA LYS A 16 17.34 4.13 7.25
C LYS A 16 16.94 3.82 8.70
N LYS A 17 16.64 4.88 9.48
CA LYS A 17 16.28 4.67 10.89
C LYS A 17 14.98 3.91 11.06
N LEU A 18 13.93 4.28 10.34
CA LEU A 18 12.62 3.63 10.42
C LEU A 18 12.73 2.16 10.01
N THR A 19 13.42 1.87 8.90
CA THR A 19 13.67 0.51 8.43
C THR A 19 14.46 -0.30 9.46
N SER A 20 15.48 0.29 10.11
CA SER A 20 16.24 -0.39 11.18
C SER A 20 15.34 -0.71 12.39
N ASP A 21 14.50 0.24 12.81
CA ASP A 21 13.57 0.04 13.93
C ASP A 21 12.52 -1.04 13.57
N CYS A 22 12.02 -1.06 12.34
CA CYS A 22 11.12 -2.10 11.84
C CYS A 22 11.80 -3.48 11.90
N ILE A 23 13.00 -3.65 11.34
CA ILE A 23 13.77 -4.90 11.36
C ILE A 23 13.97 -5.37 12.80
N ASN A 24 14.38 -4.49 13.70
CA ASN A 24 14.60 -4.83 15.11
C ASN A 24 13.31 -5.34 15.76
N SER A 25 12.17 -4.70 15.52
CA SER A 25 10.88 -5.13 16.05
C SER A 25 10.46 -6.51 15.53
N ILE A 26 10.75 -6.82 14.25
CA ILE A 26 10.48 -8.14 13.68
C ILE A 26 11.27 -9.22 14.43
N TYR A 27 12.58 -9.04 14.59
CA TYR A 27 13.43 -10.04 15.26
C TYR A 27 13.13 -10.16 16.77
N GLU A 28 12.74 -9.07 17.40
CA GLU A 28 12.35 -9.07 18.82
C GLU A 28 11.01 -9.80 19.07
N LYS A 29 10.03 -9.61 18.19
CA LYS A 29 8.66 -10.06 18.43
C LYS A 29 8.31 -11.38 17.74
N THR A 30 9.04 -11.79 16.70
CA THR A 30 8.69 -12.98 15.91
C THR A 30 9.38 -14.22 16.44
N THR A 31 8.59 -15.19 16.90
CA THR A 31 9.07 -16.48 17.41
C THR A 31 8.16 -17.62 16.96
N GLY A 32 8.68 -18.86 16.97
CA GLY A 32 7.89 -20.08 16.71
C GLY A 32 7.55 -20.33 15.23
N ILE A 33 8.21 -19.63 14.31
CA ILE A 33 8.17 -19.87 12.86
C ILE A 33 9.55 -19.60 12.24
N ARG A 34 9.78 -20.13 11.04
CA ARG A 34 10.99 -19.83 10.26
C ARG A 34 10.69 -18.67 9.31
N PHE A 35 11.44 -17.61 9.40
CA PHE A 35 11.24 -16.44 8.55
C PHE A 35 12.55 -15.87 8.04
N GLU A 36 12.49 -15.14 6.97
CA GLU A 36 13.55 -14.32 6.42
C GLU A 36 13.05 -12.89 6.25
N VAL A 37 13.97 -11.93 6.38
CA VAL A 37 13.69 -10.51 6.14
C VAL A 37 14.48 -10.08 4.90
N ILE A 38 13.78 -9.56 3.90
CA ILE A 38 14.34 -9.07 2.65
C ILE A 38 14.14 -7.55 2.62
N VAL A 39 15.25 -6.82 2.64
CA VAL A 39 15.24 -5.36 2.52
C VAL A 39 15.63 -4.97 1.12
N VAL A 40 14.68 -4.37 0.39
CA VAL A 40 14.91 -3.87 -0.97
C VAL A 40 15.17 -2.38 -0.89
N ASP A 41 16.43 -1.99 -1.08
CA ASP A 41 16.82 -0.58 -1.12
C ASP A 41 16.53 0.01 -2.51
N ASN A 42 15.59 0.94 -2.51
CA ASN A 42 15.07 1.55 -3.73
C ASN A 42 15.89 2.78 -4.17
N ASN A 43 17.24 2.63 -4.14
CA ASN A 43 18.24 3.66 -4.45
C ASN A 43 18.23 4.82 -3.43
N SER A 44 18.45 4.49 -2.17
CA SER A 44 18.56 5.48 -1.08
C SER A 44 19.88 6.25 -1.13
N SER A 45 19.86 7.47 -0.61
CA SER A 45 21.03 8.37 -0.49
C SER A 45 21.34 8.76 0.97
N ASP A 46 20.68 8.14 1.95
CA ASP A 46 20.78 8.44 3.37
C ASP A 46 21.81 7.58 4.13
N GLY A 47 22.63 6.79 3.40
CA GLY A 47 23.59 5.84 3.96
C GLY A 47 22.92 4.56 4.48
N SER A 48 21.73 4.20 3.99
CA SER A 48 21.04 2.94 4.28
C SER A 48 21.89 1.73 3.87
N GLN A 49 22.54 1.78 2.71
CA GLN A 49 23.35 0.71 2.14
C GLN A 49 24.49 0.30 3.08
N ASP A 50 25.22 1.27 3.63
CA ASP A 50 26.33 1.01 4.56
C ASP A 50 25.93 0.25 5.82
N VAL A 51 24.68 0.40 6.24
CA VAL A 51 24.12 -0.24 7.42
C VAL A 51 23.57 -1.61 7.07
N PHE A 52 22.73 -1.69 6.03
CA PHE A 52 22.00 -2.91 5.72
C PHE A 52 22.87 -3.98 5.05
N LEU A 53 23.89 -3.62 4.29
CA LEU A 53 24.91 -4.56 3.76
C LEU A 53 25.66 -5.31 4.86
N LYS A 54 25.79 -4.73 6.06
CA LYS A 54 26.49 -5.32 7.21
C LYS A 54 25.60 -6.09 8.17
N ASP A 55 24.28 -6.00 8.00
CA ASP A 55 23.32 -6.71 8.85
C ASP A 55 23.12 -8.14 8.36
N SER A 56 23.79 -9.11 8.99
CA SER A 56 23.72 -10.51 8.62
C SER A 56 22.34 -11.17 8.86
N ARG A 57 21.42 -10.46 9.49
CA ARG A 57 20.05 -10.95 9.73
C ARG A 57 19.15 -10.83 8.51
N ILE A 58 19.50 -9.99 7.53
CA ILE A 58 18.65 -9.66 6.39
C ILE A 58 19.28 -10.10 5.08
N ILE A 59 18.43 -10.28 4.08
CA ILE A 59 18.82 -10.37 2.67
C ILE A 59 18.65 -8.98 2.08
N PHE A 60 19.78 -8.35 1.72
CA PHE A 60 19.77 -6.99 1.19
C PHE A 60 19.83 -6.99 -0.33
N VAL A 61 18.95 -6.20 -0.96
CA VAL A 61 18.84 -6.08 -2.43
C VAL A 61 18.83 -4.60 -2.82
N GLU A 62 19.71 -4.22 -3.75
CA GLU A 62 19.73 -2.87 -4.32
C GLU A 62 19.04 -2.86 -5.69
N THR A 63 18.20 -1.88 -5.93
CA THR A 63 17.52 -1.73 -7.23
C THR A 63 18.31 -0.91 -8.25
N GLY A 64 19.30 -0.11 -7.79
CA GLY A 64 20.10 0.78 -8.62
C GLY A 64 19.37 2.07 -9.06
N GLU A 65 18.06 2.10 -9.03
CA GLU A 65 17.21 3.25 -9.30
C GLU A 65 15.92 3.19 -8.47
N ASN A 66 15.22 4.33 -8.32
CA ASN A 66 13.92 4.31 -7.64
C ASN A 66 12.83 3.76 -8.56
N LEU A 67 12.50 2.49 -8.39
CA LEU A 67 11.50 1.76 -9.18
C LEU A 67 10.04 2.07 -8.78
N GLY A 68 9.83 2.75 -7.65
CA GLY A 68 8.52 2.87 -6.98
C GLY A 68 8.23 1.68 -6.08
N PHE A 69 7.09 1.73 -5.36
CA PHE A 69 6.78 0.77 -4.29
C PHE A 69 6.52 -0.65 -4.82
N GLY A 70 5.62 -0.79 -5.80
CA GLY A 70 5.22 -2.11 -6.30
C GLY A 70 6.36 -2.87 -6.98
N LYS A 71 7.13 -2.21 -7.87
CA LYS A 71 8.26 -2.86 -8.55
C LYS A 71 9.37 -3.27 -7.58
N ALA A 72 9.65 -2.44 -6.57
CA ALA A 72 10.64 -2.78 -5.54
C ALA A 72 10.19 -3.99 -4.72
N ASN A 73 8.92 -4.06 -4.31
CA ASN A 73 8.37 -5.26 -3.66
C ASN A 73 8.46 -6.50 -4.57
N ASN A 74 8.19 -6.36 -5.87
CA ASN A 74 8.34 -7.47 -6.81
C ASN A 74 9.78 -8.01 -6.85
N LYS A 75 10.80 -7.14 -6.74
CA LYS A 75 12.21 -7.57 -6.60
C LYS A 75 12.44 -8.42 -5.35
N GLY A 76 11.81 -8.06 -4.24
CA GLY A 76 11.84 -8.88 -3.04
C GLY A 76 11.15 -10.25 -3.24
N VAL A 77 10.01 -10.28 -3.96
CA VAL A 77 9.29 -11.54 -4.26
C VAL A 77 10.12 -12.49 -5.12
N GLU A 78 10.93 -11.99 -6.07
CA GLU A 78 11.79 -12.78 -6.95
C GLU A 78 12.77 -13.68 -6.17
N ILE A 79 13.26 -13.21 -5.02
CA ILE A 79 14.24 -13.92 -4.20
C ILE A 79 13.66 -14.57 -2.93
N ALA A 80 12.43 -14.22 -2.59
CA ALA A 80 11.76 -14.74 -1.42
C ALA A 80 11.56 -16.26 -1.50
N SER A 81 11.76 -17.00 -0.40
CA SER A 81 11.66 -18.47 -0.33
C SER A 81 10.49 -18.98 0.51
N GLY A 82 9.81 -18.07 1.25
CA GLY A 82 8.73 -18.40 2.16
C GLY A 82 7.47 -18.92 1.48
N LYS A 83 6.72 -19.75 2.20
CA LYS A 83 5.36 -20.19 1.82
C LYS A 83 4.39 -19.01 1.73
N TYR A 84 4.56 -18.06 2.65
CA TYR A 84 3.84 -16.79 2.68
C TYR A 84 4.80 -15.64 2.43
N VAL A 85 4.28 -14.56 1.87
CA VAL A 85 4.97 -13.28 1.70
C VAL A 85 4.26 -12.24 2.56
N PHE A 86 5.03 -11.48 3.32
CA PHE A 86 4.53 -10.37 4.12
C PHE A 86 5.14 -9.07 3.60
N PHE A 87 4.37 -8.30 2.84
CA PHE A 87 4.75 -6.94 2.46
C PHE A 87 4.53 -6.04 3.66
N LEU A 88 5.60 -5.45 4.16
CA LEU A 88 5.58 -4.63 5.37
C LEU A 88 6.26 -3.29 5.09
N ASN A 89 5.59 -2.18 5.41
CA ASN A 89 6.18 -0.87 5.26
C ASN A 89 7.37 -0.66 6.20
N SER A 90 8.36 0.10 5.73
CA SER A 90 9.58 0.43 6.50
C SER A 90 9.33 1.28 7.75
N ASP A 91 8.18 1.96 7.83
CA ASP A 91 7.77 2.80 8.95
C ASP A 91 6.72 2.11 9.86
N THR A 92 6.86 0.80 10.00
CA THR A 92 6.04 -0.02 10.91
C THR A 92 6.85 -0.58 12.07
N ILE A 93 6.19 -0.81 13.20
CA ILE A 93 6.78 -1.46 14.40
C ILE A 93 5.84 -2.56 14.87
N LEU A 94 6.33 -3.78 14.95
CA LEU A 94 5.59 -4.90 15.51
C LEU A 94 5.51 -4.76 17.03
N VAL A 95 4.30 -4.84 17.57
CA VAL A 95 4.07 -4.74 19.03
C VAL A 95 4.02 -6.12 19.69
N ASN A 96 3.55 -7.12 18.94
CA ASN A 96 3.46 -8.52 19.39
C ASN A 96 3.96 -9.48 18.30
N ASN A 97 3.75 -10.78 18.48
CA ASN A 97 4.14 -11.81 17.50
C ASN A 97 3.19 -11.82 16.28
N ALA A 98 3.05 -10.65 15.62
CA ALA A 98 2.10 -10.43 14.55
C ALA A 98 2.33 -11.38 13.36
N VAL A 99 3.61 -11.63 13.00
CA VAL A 99 3.95 -12.52 11.87
C VAL A 99 3.44 -13.93 12.09
N LYS A 100 3.63 -14.46 13.32
CA LYS A 100 3.12 -15.79 13.65
C LYS A 100 1.59 -15.83 13.68
N LEU A 101 0.95 -14.79 14.18
CA LEU A 101 -0.51 -14.70 14.19
C LEU A 101 -1.10 -14.69 12.78
N PHE A 102 -0.50 -13.97 11.84
CA PHE A 102 -0.88 -14.03 10.44
C PHE A 102 -0.64 -15.40 9.81
N TYR A 103 0.50 -16.03 10.12
CA TYR A 103 0.84 -17.36 9.64
C TYR A 103 -0.17 -18.41 10.17
N ASP A 104 -0.43 -18.45 11.48
CA ASP A 104 -1.35 -19.41 12.09
C ASP A 104 -2.78 -19.25 11.54
N TYR A 105 -3.25 -18.01 11.39
CA TYR A 105 -4.54 -17.73 10.77
C TYR A 105 -4.61 -18.26 9.34
N SER A 106 -3.57 -18.03 8.56
CA SER A 106 -3.52 -18.44 7.16
C SER A 106 -3.41 -19.95 7.00
N GLU A 107 -2.66 -20.64 7.86
CA GLU A 107 -2.60 -22.11 7.89
C GLU A 107 -3.96 -22.72 8.25
N LEU A 108 -4.60 -22.19 9.27
CA LEU A 108 -5.93 -22.67 9.71
C LEU A 108 -7.00 -22.48 8.63
N ASN A 109 -6.84 -21.47 7.78
CA ASN A 109 -7.78 -21.14 6.71
C ASN A 109 -7.23 -21.48 5.32
N SER A 110 -6.23 -22.35 5.21
CA SER A 110 -5.56 -22.68 3.93
C SER A 110 -6.49 -23.29 2.87
N CYS A 111 -7.59 -23.92 3.26
CA CYS A 111 -8.63 -24.39 2.34
C CYS A 111 -9.53 -23.27 1.79
N LYS A 112 -9.51 -22.08 2.39
CA LYS A 112 -10.25 -20.92 1.91
C LYS A 112 -9.37 -20.16 0.91
N ARG A 113 -9.99 -19.55 -0.11
CA ARG A 113 -9.29 -18.68 -1.07
C ARG A 113 -9.10 -17.28 -0.46
N ILE A 114 -8.15 -17.17 0.49
CA ILE A 114 -7.81 -15.89 1.12
C ILE A 114 -6.62 -15.30 0.38
N GLY A 115 -6.74 -14.04 -0.02
CA GLY A 115 -5.69 -13.21 -0.62
C GLY A 115 -4.91 -12.46 0.45
N ALA A 116 -5.15 -11.17 0.56
CA ALA A 116 -4.53 -10.36 1.58
C ALA A 116 -5.15 -10.61 2.95
N VAL A 117 -4.29 -10.79 3.95
CA VAL A 117 -4.62 -10.74 5.37
C VAL A 117 -3.87 -9.55 5.97
N GLY A 118 -4.56 -8.69 6.69
CA GLY A 118 -4.00 -7.56 7.42
C GLY A 118 -4.60 -7.43 8.81
N CYS A 119 -4.16 -6.43 9.57
CA CYS A 119 -4.75 -6.09 10.85
C CYS A 119 -5.18 -4.62 10.90
N LEU A 120 -5.79 -4.20 12.01
CA LEU A 120 -5.93 -2.78 12.30
C LEU A 120 -4.57 -2.24 12.74
N LEU A 121 -4.06 -1.29 11.96
CA LEU A 121 -2.83 -0.56 12.27
C LEU A 121 -3.12 0.49 13.35
N GLU A 122 -2.16 0.69 14.24
CA GLU A 122 -2.23 1.67 15.33
C GLU A 122 -1.26 2.82 15.07
N ASN A 123 -1.57 4.03 15.56
CA ASN A 123 -0.58 5.09 15.70
C ASN A 123 0.19 4.95 17.02
N LEU A 124 1.12 5.88 17.31
CA LEU A 124 1.89 5.87 18.56
C LEU A 124 1.03 6.07 19.81
N ASP A 125 -0.14 6.66 19.67
CA ASP A 125 -1.10 6.90 20.75
C ASP A 125 -2.03 5.69 20.98
N GLY A 126 -1.87 4.61 20.19
CA GLY A 126 -2.69 3.40 20.24
C GLY A 126 -4.05 3.54 19.58
N GLU A 127 -4.26 4.59 18.79
CA GLU A 127 -5.50 4.77 18.01
C GLU A 127 -5.39 4.05 16.67
N ASN A 128 -6.49 3.42 16.25
CA ASN A 128 -6.55 2.79 14.94
C ASN A 128 -6.46 3.82 13.81
N VAL A 129 -5.59 3.53 12.84
CA VAL A 129 -5.43 4.33 11.62
C VAL A 129 -5.98 3.60 10.40
N HIS A 130 -5.91 4.22 9.22
CA HIS A 130 -6.40 3.64 7.98
C HIS A 130 -5.69 2.32 7.67
N SER A 131 -6.42 1.22 7.71
CA SER A 131 -5.89 -0.15 7.57
C SER A 131 -6.48 -0.91 6.39
N TYR A 132 -7.68 -0.54 5.94
CA TYR A 132 -8.38 -1.16 4.81
C TYR A 132 -9.31 -0.16 4.13
N GLY A 133 -9.79 -0.48 2.95
CA GLY A 133 -10.72 0.38 2.23
C GLY A 133 -11.66 -0.38 1.30
N PHE A 134 -12.46 0.40 0.56
CA PHE A 134 -13.36 -0.08 -0.49
C PHE A 134 -12.74 0.18 -1.85
N PHE A 135 -12.92 -0.75 -2.79
CA PHE A 135 -12.41 -0.56 -4.14
C PHE A 135 -13.02 0.69 -4.77
N PRO A 136 -12.18 1.63 -5.21
CA PRO A 136 -12.66 2.75 -5.99
C PRO A 136 -13.41 2.25 -7.24
N SER A 137 -14.62 2.76 -7.43
CA SER A 137 -15.45 2.52 -8.62
C SER A 137 -15.90 3.85 -9.22
N ILE A 138 -16.32 3.83 -10.49
CA ILE A 138 -16.82 5.06 -11.11
C ILE A 138 -18.04 5.61 -10.37
N GLN A 139 -18.88 4.74 -9.83
CA GLN A 139 -20.05 5.13 -9.06
C GLN A 139 -19.64 5.85 -7.77
N SER A 140 -18.71 5.27 -6.98
CA SER A 140 -18.20 5.89 -5.75
C SER A 140 -17.45 7.19 -6.04
N PHE A 141 -16.74 7.26 -7.16
CA PHE A 141 -16.00 8.45 -7.59
C PHE A 141 -16.94 9.60 -7.97
N VAL A 142 -17.98 9.32 -8.75
CA VAL A 142 -19.01 10.32 -9.11
C VAL A 142 -19.79 10.76 -7.87
N LYS A 143 -20.20 9.81 -7.02
CA LYS A 143 -20.88 10.13 -5.75
C LYS A 143 -20.00 11.03 -4.87
N GLY A 144 -18.72 10.71 -4.73
CA GLY A 144 -17.76 11.50 -3.97
C GLY A 144 -17.60 12.93 -4.50
N PHE A 145 -17.70 13.12 -5.83
CA PHE A 145 -17.70 14.44 -6.44
C PHE A 145 -18.86 15.31 -5.95
N PHE A 146 -20.08 14.80 -5.99
CA PHE A 146 -21.25 15.52 -5.53
C PHE A 146 -21.26 15.73 -4.01
N GLU A 147 -20.86 14.71 -3.24
CA GLU A 147 -20.74 14.81 -1.79
C GLU A 147 -19.68 15.82 -1.35
N ALA A 148 -18.53 15.88 -2.03
CA ALA A 148 -17.49 16.88 -1.73
C ALA A 148 -17.99 18.31 -1.98
N GLY A 149 -18.75 18.54 -3.05
CA GLY A 149 -19.43 19.80 -3.32
C GLY A 149 -20.41 20.17 -2.20
N TYR A 150 -21.28 19.23 -1.82
CA TYR A 150 -22.27 19.43 -0.77
C TYR A 150 -21.63 19.65 0.62
N ARG A 151 -20.60 18.88 0.99
CA ARG A 151 -19.88 19.04 2.28
C ARG A 151 -19.11 20.35 2.36
N ARG A 152 -18.50 20.82 1.25
CA ARG A 152 -17.89 22.15 1.18
C ARG A 152 -18.89 23.25 1.49
N MET A 153 -20.11 23.11 0.97
CA MET A 153 -21.19 24.06 1.23
C MET A 153 -21.61 24.05 2.71
N LEU A 154 -21.54 22.88 3.38
CA LEU A 154 -21.95 22.70 4.79
C LEU A 154 -20.78 22.79 5.80
N GLY A 155 -19.53 22.94 5.37
CA GLY A 155 -18.35 23.01 6.26
C GLY A 155 -18.05 21.73 7.07
N LYS A 156 -18.52 20.55 6.63
CA LYS A 156 -18.37 19.29 7.36
C LYS A 156 -17.04 18.56 7.02
N PRO A 157 -16.29 18.04 8.02
CA PRO A 157 -15.07 17.27 7.78
C PRO A 157 -15.36 15.91 7.14
N GLN A 158 -14.34 15.32 6.51
CA GLN A 158 -14.41 13.95 5.96
C GLN A 158 -14.22 12.94 7.09
N LYS A 159 -15.07 11.91 7.14
CA LYS A 159 -14.96 10.84 8.14
C LYS A 159 -13.84 9.86 7.71
N ALA A 160 -12.98 9.47 8.66
CA ALA A 160 -12.00 8.40 8.42
C ALA A 160 -12.72 7.06 8.15
N ILE A 161 -12.18 6.28 7.22
CA ILE A 161 -12.73 4.97 6.82
C ILE A 161 -11.65 3.92 7.06
N GLY A 162 -12.05 2.71 7.49
CA GLY A 162 -11.14 1.58 7.62
C GLY A 162 -10.31 1.53 8.90
N ALA A 163 -10.84 2.09 10.00
CA ALA A 163 -10.20 2.06 11.31
C ALA A 163 -10.98 1.25 12.38
N GLU A 164 -11.99 0.49 11.98
CA GLU A 164 -12.80 -0.33 12.90
C GLU A 164 -13.05 -1.72 12.30
N ILE A 165 -13.17 -2.72 13.14
CA ILE A 165 -13.49 -4.11 12.78
C ILE A 165 -14.53 -4.68 13.74
N PHE A 166 -15.53 -5.36 13.18
CA PHE A 166 -16.59 -6.04 13.90
C PHE A 166 -16.33 -7.56 13.90
N GLY A 167 -16.03 -8.13 15.08
CA GLY A 167 -15.74 -9.57 15.23
C GLY A 167 -14.23 -9.90 15.24
N VAL A 168 -13.89 -11.16 15.02
CA VAL A 168 -12.50 -11.69 15.02
C VAL A 168 -11.83 -11.47 13.67
N GLU A 169 -12.61 -11.58 12.58
CA GLU A 169 -12.21 -11.30 11.20
C GLU A 169 -13.29 -10.50 10.50
N GLN A 170 -12.91 -9.71 9.51
CA GLN A 170 -13.81 -8.97 8.64
C GLN A 170 -13.32 -9.03 7.21
N GLN A 171 -14.21 -9.44 6.29
CA GLN A 171 -13.93 -9.34 4.87
C GLN A 171 -13.92 -7.87 4.45
N VAL A 172 -12.90 -7.49 3.69
CA VAL A 172 -12.71 -6.13 3.16
C VAL A 172 -12.43 -6.19 1.66
N ASP A 173 -12.56 -5.06 0.98
CA ASP A 173 -12.21 -5.00 -0.45
C ASP A 173 -10.67 -5.08 -0.60
N TYR A 174 -9.94 -4.24 0.12
CA TYR A 174 -8.47 -4.30 0.16
C TYR A 174 -7.91 -3.94 1.54
N VAL A 175 -6.77 -4.53 1.86
CA VAL A 175 -5.87 -4.18 2.97
C VAL A 175 -4.89 -3.14 2.45
N THR A 176 -4.54 -2.11 3.24
CA THR A 176 -3.52 -1.12 2.84
C THR A 176 -2.16 -1.77 2.63
N GLY A 177 -1.34 -1.23 1.72
CA GLY A 177 -0.03 -1.78 1.42
C GLY A 177 0.98 -1.79 2.58
N ALA A 178 0.56 -1.34 3.78
CA ALA A 178 1.44 -1.26 4.94
C ALA A 178 1.70 -2.60 5.63
N ASP A 179 0.74 -3.56 5.55
CA ASP A 179 0.80 -4.86 6.25
C ASP A 179 0.09 -5.99 5.48
N VAL A 180 0.43 -6.19 4.22
CA VAL A 180 -0.21 -7.22 3.38
C VAL A 180 0.47 -8.58 3.55
N PHE A 181 -0.18 -9.50 4.24
CA PHE A 181 0.24 -10.91 4.36
C PHE A 181 -0.53 -11.76 3.36
N VAL A 182 0.17 -12.58 2.54
CA VAL A 182 -0.46 -13.33 1.45
C VAL A 182 0.29 -14.64 1.16
N SER A 183 -0.40 -15.69 0.72
CA SER A 183 0.25 -16.92 0.28
C SER A 183 0.97 -16.72 -1.06
N ARG A 184 2.14 -17.36 -1.21
CA ARG A 184 2.88 -17.39 -2.47
C ARG A 184 2.05 -17.99 -3.61
N GLU A 185 1.17 -18.93 -3.31
CA GLU A 185 0.27 -19.53 -4.30
C GLU A 185 -0.62 -18.47 -4.96
N ILE A 186 -1.19 -17.55 -4.19
CA ILE A 186 -2.01 -16.44 -4.71
C ILE A 186 -1.18 -15.53 -5.62
N ILE A 187 0.04 -15.17 -5.19
CA ILE A 187 0.95 -14.35 -6.00
C ILE A 187 1.30 -15.06 -7.32
N ASN A 188 1.68 -16.33 -7.25
CA ASN A 188 2.06 -17.10 -8.44
C ASN A 188 0.90 -17.27 -9.43
N LYS A 189 -0.32 -17.42 -8.91
CA LYS A 189 -1.51 -17.68 -9.73
C LYS A 189 -2.13 -16.42 -10.33
N TYR A 190 -2.15 -15.34 -9.56
CA TYR A 190 -2.88 -14.13 -9.94
C TYR A 190 -1.99 -12.90 -10.12
N GLY A 191 -0.68 -13.07 -9.93
CA GLY A 191 0.33 -12.03 -10.06
C GLY A 191 0.48 -11.15 -8.81
N CYS A 192 1.61 -10.47 -8.73
CA CYS A 192 1.94 -9.50 -7.70
C CYS A 192 1.63 -8.06 -8.16
N PHE A 193 2.38 -7.07 -7.71
CA PHE A 193 2.17 -5.67 -8.05
C PHE A 193 2.34 -5.42 -9.56
N ASP A 194 1.40 -4.68 -10.13
CA ASP A 194 1.47 -4.26 -11.54
C ASP A 194 2.53 -3.17 -11.75
N PRO A 195 3.50 -3.38 -12.66
CA PRO A 195 4.62 -2.46 -12.87
C PRO A 195 4.25 -1.10 -13.47
N ASP A 196 3.02 -0.90 -13.94
CA ASP A 196 2.57 0.40 -14.45
C ASP A 196 2.37 1.42 -13.31
N PHE A 197 2.24 0.95 -12.06
CA PHE A 197 2.12 1.82 -10.89
C PHE A 197 3.49 2.14 -10.31
N PHE A 198 3.76 3.43 -10.11
CA PHE A 198 4.95 3.87 -9.40
C PHE A 198 4.70 3.90 -7.87
N MET A 199 3.60 4.51 -7.45
CA MET A 199 3.19 4.61 -6.05
C MET A 199 1.70 4.97 -5.97
N TYR A 200 1.00 4.41 -4.97
CA TYR A 200 -0.44 4.47 -4.74
C TYR A 200 -1.27 3.64 -5.73
N TYR A 201 -2.35 3.05 -5.26
CA TYR A 201 -3.26 2.17 -6.01
C TYR A 201 -2.67 0.84 -6.49
N GLU A 202 -1.36 0.59 -6.38
CA GLU A 202 -0.73 -0.68 -6.73
C GLU A 202 -1.23 -1.84 -5.87
N ASP A 203 -1.37 -1.59 -4.55
CA ASP A 203 -1.94 -2.52 -3.57
C ASP A 203 -3.43 -2.76 -3.83
N THR A 204 -4.16 -1.71 -4.10
CA THR A 204 -5.60 -1.72 -4.39
C THR A 204 -5.90 -2.45 -5.71
N GLU A 205 -5.12 -2.21 -6.78
CA GLU A 205 -5.27 -2.91 -8.07
C GLU A 205 -4.97 -4.39 -7.93
N MET A 206 -3.84 -4.74 -7.31
CA MET A 206 -3.42 -6.11 -7.09
C MET A 206 -4.52 -6.92 -6.40
N GLN A 207 -5.05 -6.41 -5.31
CA GLN A 207 -6.08 -7.07 -4.53
C GLN A 207 -7.43 -7.09 -5.26
N LYS A 208 -7.79 -6.05 -6.03
CA LYS A 208 -8.99 -6.07 -6.88
C LYS A 208 -8.92 -7.16 -7.94
N ARG A 209 -7.75 -7.36 -8.54
CA ARG A 209 -7.48 -8.42 -9.50
C ARG A 209 -7.66 -9.81 -8.87
N TRP A 210 -7.18 -10.01 -7.63
CA TRP A 210 -7.40 -11.24 -6.86
C TRP A 210 -8.87 -11.49 -6.55
N VAL A 211 -9.59 -10.46 -6.06
CA VAL A 211 -11.03 -10.57 -5.74
C VAL A 211 -11.87 -10.89 -6.97
N ARG A 212 -11.54 -10.34 -8.14
CA ARG A 212 -12.21 -10.70 -9.41
C ARG A 212 -12.05 -12.18 -9.78
N ASN A 213 -11.05 -12.85 -9.23
CA ASN A 213 -10.80 -14.28 -9.40
C ASN A 213 -11.33 -15.14 -8.24
N GLY A 214 -12.23 -14.59 -7.41
CA GLY A 214 -12.90 -15.29 -6.32
C GLY A 214 -12.07 -15.46 -5.05
N VAL A 215 -11.03 -14.63 -4.89
CA VAL A 215 -10.21 -14.54 -3.66
C VAL A 215 -10.82 -13.50 -2.72
N LYS A 216 -10.70 -13.68 -1.40
CA LYS A 216 -11.22 -12.74 -0.39
C LYS A 216 -10.08 -12.11 0.38
N ASN A 217 -10.16 -10.81 0.64
CA ASN A 217 -9.23 -10.12 1.53
C ASN A 217 -9.87 -9.93 2.90
N VAL A 218 -9.09 -10.01 3.96
CA VAL A 218 -9.59 -9.95 5.33
C VAL A 218 -8.69 -9.12 6.25
N ILE A 219 -9.32 -8.48 7.21
CA ILE A 219 -8.65 -7.92 8.40
C ILE A 219 -8.95 -8.84 9.57
N ILE A 220 -7.93 -9.15 10.38
CA ILE A 220 -8.06 -10.01 11.56
C ILE A 220 -7.67 -9.26 12.83
N LYS A 221 -8.24 -9.69 13.96
CA LYS A 221 -7.80 -9.28 15.31
C LYS A 221 -6.65 -10.17 15.77
N GLY A 222 -5.79 -9.61 16.61
CA GLY A 222 -4.69 -10.31 17.24
C GLY A 222 -3.33 -9.73 16.89
N PRO A 223 -2.93 -9.64 15.62
CA PRO A 223 -1.71 -8.90 15.26
C PRO A 223 -1.84 -7.42 15.65
N ARG A 224 -0.73 -6.86 16.18
CA ARG A 224 -0.65 -5.44 16.54
C ARG A 224 0.59 -4.83 15.94
N ILE A 225 0.39 -3.84 15.09
CA ILE A 225 1.43 -3.16 14.32
C ILE A 225 1.19 -1.65 14.41
N ILE A 226 2.20 -0.90 14.86
CA ILE A 226 2.19 0.56 14.81
C ILE A 226 2.67 0.99 13.43
N HIS A 227 1.94 1.91 12.80
CA HIS A 227 2.32 2.53 11.53
C HIS A 227 2.59 4.01 11.75
N LEU A 228 3.85 4.41 11.55
CA LEU A 228 4.35 5.77 11.80
C LEU A 228 4.06 6.70 10.62
N GLU A 229 2.79 6.79 10.20
CA GLU A 229 2.38 7.54 9.01
C GLU A 229 2.99 8.95 8.92
N GLY A 230 3.59 9.27 7.76
CA GLY A 230 4.13 10.60 7.46
C GLY A 230 5.51 10.90 8.06
N CYS A 231 6.12 9.99 8.81
CA CYS A 231 7.48 10.19 9.35
C CYS A 231 8.56 10.18 8.26
N SER A 232 8.30 9.53 7.13
CA SER A 232 9.19 9.48 5.96
C SER A 232 9.28 10.79 5.16
N THR A 233 8.55 11.88 5.54
CA THR A 233 8.39 13.09 4.71
C THR A 233 8.59 14.39 5.47
N LYS A 234 9.61 14.51 6.34
CA LYS A 234 9.81 15.73 7.17
C LYS A 234 10.37 16.97 6.44
N ASN A 235 10.85 16.88 5.19
CA ASN A 235 11.48 18.00 4.51
C ASN A 235 10.61 18.57 3.37
N ASN A 236 10.32 19.88 3.44
CA ASN A 236 9.71 20.72 2.39
C ASN A 236 8.26 20.35 2.02
N LYS A 237 7.31 20.54 2.94
CA LYS A 237 5.89 20.16 2.84
C LYS A 237 5.19 20.52 1.51
N GLN A 238 5.52 21.64 0.88
CA GLN A 238 4.79 22.10 -0.31
C GLN A 238 5.20 21.35 -1.59
N VAL A 239 6.49 21.16 -1.85
CA VAL A 239 7.01 20.44 -3.03
C VAL A 239 6.70 18.93 -2.95
N LEU A 240 6.80 18.37 -1.74
CA LEU A 240 6.44 16.97 -1.49
C LEU A 240 4.94 16.72 -1.69
N ASN A 241 4.08 17.68 -1.31
CA ASN A 241 2.64 17.57 -1.55
C ASN A 241 2.28 17.58 -3.03
N GLU A 242 2.99 18.36 -3.86
CA GLU A 242 2.76 18.38 -5.31
C GLU A 242 3.19 17.06 -5.96
N ARG A 243 4.36 16.53 -5.61
CA ARG A 243 4.82 15.22 -6.12
C ARG A 243 3.85 14.11 -5.75
N LYS A 244 3.44 14.04 -4.48
CA LYS A 244 2.45 13.06 -4.01
C LYS A 244 1.12 13.18 -4.77
N LEU A 245 0.64 14.41 -4.97
CA LEU A 245 -0.58 14.66 -5.74
C LEU A 245 -0.47 14.13 -7.18
N TYR A 246 0.62 14.47 -7.88
CA TYR A 246 0.79 14.05 -9.28
C TYR A 246 0.97 12.53 -9.41
N MET A 247 1.73 11.90 -8.50
CA MET A 247 1.85 10.44 -8.45
C MET A 247 0.49 9.79 -8.19
N GLY A 248 -0.24 10.26 -7.19
CA GLY A 248 -1.58 9.74 -6.88
C GLY A 248 -2.56 9.87 -8.05
N LEU A 249 -2.57 11.01 -8.75
CA LEU A 249 -3.44 11.22 -9.90
C LEU A 249 -3.05 10.33 -11.10
N ARG A 250 -1.76 10.11 -11.35
CA ARG A 250 -1.30 9.18 -12.38
C ARG A 250 -1.75 7.77 -12.08
N SER A 251 -1.52 7.30 -10.87
CA SER A 251 -1.89 5.96 -10.42
C SER A 251 -3.41 5.78 -10.39
N GLN A 252 -4.16 6.78 -9.95
CA GLN A 252 -5.62 6.76 -10.01
C GLN A 252 -6.13 6.62 -11.45
N ARG A 253 -5.54 7.36 -12.39
CA ARG A 253 -5.88 7.24 -13.82
C ARG A 253 -5.57 5.83 -14.36
N ILE A 254 -4.40 5.27 -14.03
CA ILE A 254 -4.01 3.91 -14.44
C ILE A 254 -5.01 2.90 -13.86
N TYR A 255 -5.34 3.03 -12.58
CA TYR A 255 -6.31 2.17 -11.90
C TYR A 255 -7.66 2.18 -12.61
N PHE A 256 -8.27 3.34 -12.86
CA PHE A 256 -9.56 3.42 -13.56
C PHE A 256 -9.45 2.93 -15.01
N LYS A 257 -8.35 3.19 -15.71
CA LYS A 257 -8.11 2.66 -17.07
C LYS A 257 -8.10 1.12 -17.10
N LYS A 258 -7.52 0.47 -16.06
CA LYS A 258 -7.40 -1.00 -15.97
C LYS A 258 -8.65 -1.67 -15.39
N THR A 259 -9.39 -0.97 -14.56
CA THR A 259 -10.45 -1.58 -13.76
C THR A 259 -11.87 -1.25 -14.23
N GLU A 260 -12.04 -0.23 -15.07
CA GLU A 260 -13.36 0.20 -15.56
C GLU A 260 -13.54 -0.07 -17.06
N THR A 261 -14.79 0.00 -17.51
CA THR A 261 -15.11 -0.02 -18.95
C THR A 261 -14.57 1.24 -19.64
N ARG A 262 -14.47 1.21 -20.98
CA ARG A 262 -14.08 2.40 -21.75
C ARG A 262 -14.96 3.63 -21.45
N LEU A 263 -16.26 3.43 -21.34
CA LEU A 263 -17.20 4.50 -20.97
C LEU A 263 -16.98 4.97 -19.54
N GLY A 264 -16.80 4.05 -18.58
CA GLY A 264 -16.49 4.38 -17.18
C GLY A 264 -15.21 5.19 -17.06
N PHE A 265 -14.17 4.84 -17.82
CA PHE A 265 -12.93 5.60 -17.84
C PHE A 265 -13.09 7.00 -18.44
N LEU A 266 -13.92 7.18 -19.47
CA LEU A 266 -14.24 8.53 -20.01
C LEU A 266 -15.00 9.37 -18.98
N ILE A 267 -15.96 8.77 -18.26
CA ILE A 267 -16.68 9.45 -17.18
C ILE A 267 -15.71 9.85 -16.06
N TYR A 268 -14.78 8.95 -15.66
CA TYR A 268 -13.73 9.27 -14.70
C TYR A 268 -12.95 10.52 -15.12
N ARG A 269 -12.46 10.57 -16.37
CA ARG A 269 -11.69 11.71 -16.89
C ARG A 269 -12.46 13.01 -16.80
N LEU A 270 -13.73 13.00 -17.24
CA LEU A 270 -14.59 14.17 -17.20
C LEU A 270 -14.80 14.65 -15.77
N VAL A 271 -15.18 13.76 -14.87
CA VAL A 271 -15.44 14.10 -13.46
C VAL A 271 -14.16 14.54 -12.74
N ALA A 272 -13.02 13.88 -12.98
CA ALA A 272 -11.74 14.27 -12.43
C ALA A 272 -11.34 15.71 -12.88
N TRP A 273 -11.57 16.02 -14.15
CA TRP A 273 -11.30 17.35 -14.69
C TRP A 273 -12.26 18.42 -14.14
N LEU A 274 -13.56 18.12 -14.08
CA LEU A 274 -14.55 19.01 -13.46
C LEU A 274 -14.26 19.31 -11.99
N ASN A 275 -13.68 18.37 -11.25
CA ASN A 275 -13.22 18.58 -9.87
C ASN A 275 -12.12 19.64 -9.74
N LEU A 276 -11.37 19.92 -10.82
CA LEU A 276 -10.32 20.94 -10.81
C LEU A 276 -10.88 22.37 -10.93
N LEU A 277 -12.00 22.55 -11.61
CA LEU A 277 -12.53 23.88 -11.94
C LEU A 277 -12.80 24.75 -10.69
N PRO A 278 -13.48 24.27 -9.62
CA PRO A 278 -13.68 25.07 -8.40
C PRO A 278 -12.37 25.33 -7.63
N ILE A 279 -11.40 24.43 -7.77
CA ILE A 279 -10.14 24.46 -7.02
C ILE A 279 -9.14 25.43 -7.64
N LEU A 280 -9.21 25.65 -8.96
CA LEU A 280 -8.42 26.63 -9.71
C LEU A 280 -8.45 28.02 -9.08
N ARG A 281 -9.62 28.45 -8.59
CA ARG A 281 -9.80 29.80 -8.08
C ARG A 281 -9.12 30.01 -6.71
N PHE A 282 -8.87 28.93 -5.93
CA PHE A 282 -8.50 29.05 -4.53
C PHE A 282 -7.27 28.23 -4.09
N LYS A 283 -6.82 27.23 -4.87
CA LYS A 283 -5.81 26.27 -4.38
C LYS A 283 -4.67 25.95 -5.36
N TYR A 284 -4.90 26.05 -6.65
CA TYR A 284 -3.89 25.68 -7.68
C TYR A 284 -3.58 26.85 -8.59
N SER A 285 -2.30 26.98 -8.97
CA SER A 285 -1.88 27.88 -10.04
C SER A 285 -2.35 27.38 -11.42
N PHE A 286 -2.41 28.26 -12.40
CA PHE A 286 -2.72 27.88 -13.78
C PHE A 286 -1.76 26.82 -14.34
N ARG A 287 -0.47 26.87 -13.98
CA ARG A 287 0.53 25.85 -14.32
C ARG A 287 0.18 24.48 -13.76
N GLN A 288 -0.23 24.41 -12.49
CA GLN A 288 -0.65 23.16 -11.84
C GLN A 288 -1.91 22.61 -12.49
N PHE A 289 -2.88 23.46 -12.84
CA PHE A 289 -4.07 23.05 -13.59
C PHE A 289 -3.72 22.41 -14.93
N CYS A 290 -2.85 23.04 -15.72
CA CYS A 290 -2.40 22.48 -17.00
C CYS A 290 -1.71 21.14 -16.81
N THR A 291 -0.86 21.00 -15.78
CA THR A 291 -0.16 19.76 -15.46
C THR A 291 -1.13 18.65 -15.08
N ILE A 292 -2.09 18.94 -14.18
CA ILE A 292 -3.09 17.94 -13.74
C ILE A 292 -4.00 17.56 -14.92
N SER A 293 -4.44 18.53 -15.74
CA SER A 293 -5.23 18.25 -16.95
C SER A 293 -4.48 17.30 -17.90
N LYS A 294 -3.18 17.56 -18.15
CA LYS A 294 -2.35 16.63 -18.93
C LYS A 294 -2.33 15.23 -18.33
N ILE A 295 -2.13 15.10 -17.01
CA ILE A 295 -2.14 13.80 -16.34
C ILE A 295 -3.47 13.07 -16.55
N ILE A 296 -4.61 13.75 -16.40
CA ILE A 296 -5.95 13.13 -16.54
C ILE A 296 -6.19 12.64 -17.97
N PHE A 297 -5.78 13.41 -18.96
CA PHE A 297 -6.04 13.10 -20.37
C PHE A 297 -4.91 12.36 -21.09
N ASP A 298 -3.79 12.11 -20.42
CA ASP A 298 -2.72 11.31 -20.98
C ASP A 298 -3.20 9.89 -21.35
N ASN A 299 -2.80 9.39 -22.49
CA ASN A 299 -3.12 8.03 -22.95
C ASN A 299 -2.03 7.02 -22.62
N ASN A 300 -0.81 7.49 -22.29
CA ASN A 300 0.32 6.63 -21.96
C ASN A 300 0.26 6.16 -20.51
N PRO A 301 0.67 4.93 -20.22
CA PRO A 301 0.79 4.43 -18.84
C PRO A 301 1.97 5.09 -18.08
N HIS A 302 2.96 5.64 -18.81
CA HIS A 302 4.21 6.19 -18.24
C HIS A 302 4.31 7.71 -18.40
#